data_60aef3d96315e6b9c917356c8f8772fe
#
_entry.id   60aef3d96315e6b9c917356c8f8772fe
#
_cell.length_a   1.000
_cell.length_b   1.000
_cell.length_c   1.000
_cell.angle_alpha   90.00
_cell.angle_beta   90.00
_cell.angle_gamma   90.00
#
_symmetry.space_group_name_H-M   'P 1'
#
loop_
_entity.id
_entity.type
_entity.pdbx_description
1 polymer ?
#
loop_
_entity_poly.entity_id
_entity_poly.type
_entity_poly.pdbx_seq_one_letter_code
_entity_poly.pdbx_strand_id
1 'polypeptide(L)'
;MVSPVAPPVQAANSLLPELLIQELRERGVDASFVSHPTAGAVSAGGTLNTYVPRRGSGLLHSSRAGAVLAGTRIAMGLRAALRVADLAHLHSNGLIVEVASLLARWRTTPGIITLYGTDIWHHDPVVHRRFAEVVTGAAHRIFYSRALLTHARSLGLAVDPSTVIHAPVAGLFRTVSDEERLKIRHELGVGPGPLLLTVKRLHEVAGYPDLLSTMPTIVAGSPQTTLWIVGEGELRAELERQVAELQLTRSVQFLGQIDNARLWQYYVAADLFVLPSRLESWGSVSIEALACGTPVVASNTAGSMEVQSFFPHDMTLYDGRNPNALCAAVQSAMVSGAPRTGSETASTIEARFRPSSCVAAYHEIYEQTLREAFDSRSSWF
;
A
#
# COMPACT_ATOMS: atom_id res chain seq x y z
N MET A 1 -1.35 -10.06 -15.51
CA MET A 1 -1.77 -9.63 -14.15
C MET A 1 -3.17 -9.06 -14.20
N VAL A 2 -4.00 -9.28 -13.18
CA VAL A 2 -5.40 -8.81 -13.13
C VAL A 2 -5.61 -8.05 -11.81
N SER A 3 -6.05 -6.80 -11.89
CA SER A 3 -6.38 -5.96 -10.72
C SER A 3 -7.68 -5.18 -10.93
N PRO A 4 -8.44 -4.87 -9.86
CA PRO A 4 -9.66 -4.06 -9.98
C PRO A 4 -9.39 -2.61 -10.37
N VAL A 5 -8.18 -2.11 -10.18
CA VAL A 5 -7.76 -0.73 -10.47
C VAL A 5 -6.43 -0.70 -11.21
N ALA A 6 -6.22 0.38 -11.97
CA ALA A 6 -4.98 0.67 -12.69
C ALA A 6 -4.55 2.12 -12.46
N PRO A 7 -3.29 2.51 -12.75
CA PRO A 7 -2.89 3.89 -12.78
C PRO A 7 -3.85 4.76 -13.65
N PRO A 8 -4.09 6.02 -13.28
CA PRO A 8 -3.38 6.84 -12.29
C PRO A 8 -3.88 6.70 -10.85
N VAL A 9 -4.67 5.67 -10.51
CA VAL A 9 -5.10 5.45 -9.12
C VAL A 9 -3.88 5.13 -8.26
N GLN A 10 -3.62 5.96 -7.27
CA GLN A 10 -2.50 5.79 -6.33
C GLN A 10 -2.88 4.82 -5.21
N ALA A 11 -2.93 3.54 -5.53
CA ALA A 11 -3.21 2.47 -4.58
C ALA A 11 -2.23 1.31 -4.82
N ALA A 12 -1.89 0.58 -3.77
CA ALA A 12 -0.91 -0.51 -3.83
C ALA A 12 -1.26 -1.57 -4.90
N ASN A 13 -2.54 -1.93 -5.02
CA ASN A 13 -3.03 -2.87 -6.02
C ASN A 13 -3.13 -2.30 -7.46
N SER A 14 -2.74 -1.05 -7.65
CA SER A 14 -2.55 -0.41 -8.96
C SER A 14 -1.06 -0.27 -9.28
N LEU A 15 -0.28 0.24 -8.35
CA LEU A 15 1.13 0.58 -8.53
C LEU A 15 2.03 -0.67 -8.57
N LEU A 16 1.79 -1.66 -7.71
CA LEU A 16 2.61 -2.87 -7.71
C LEU A 16 2.52 -3.68 -9.02
N PRO A 17 1.32 -3.97 -9.59
CA PRO A 17 1.25 -4.69 -10.86
C PRO A 17 2.02 -4.00 -11.99
N GLU A 18 1.98 -2.66 -12.06
CA GLU A 18 2.72 -1.89 -13.06
C GLU A 18 4.22 -2.05 -12.88
N LEU A 19 4.70 -1.89 -11.65
CA LEU A 19 6.10 -2.08 -11.29
C LEU A 19 6.58 -3.51 -11.60
N LEU A 20 5.81 -4.53 -11.19
CA LEU A 20 6.14 -5.94 -11.47
C LEU A 20 6.22 -6.22 -12.97
N ILE A 21 5.31 -5.67 -13.78
CA ILE A 21 5.32 -5.85 -15.23
C ILE A 21 6.57 -5.23 -15.86
N GLN A 22 6.93 -4.02 -15.44
CA GLN A 22 8.13 -3.37 -15.94
C GLN A 22 9.37 -4.22 -15.67
N GLU A 23 9.59 -4.59 -14.44
CA GLU A 23 10.76 -5.36 -14.00
C GLU A 23 10.79 -6.79 -14.57
N LEU A 24 9.63 -7.44 -14.70
CA LEU A 24 9.54 -8.78 -15.29
C LEU A 24 9.88 -8.77 -16.79
N ARG A 25 9.46 -7.72 -17.50
CA ARG A 25 9.79 -7.56 -18.93
C ARG A 25 11.29 -7.34 -19.14
N GLU A 26 11.94 -6.59 -18.26
CA GLU A 26 13.40 -6.43 -18.29
C GLU A 26 14.13 -7.78 -18.10
N ARG A 27 13.46 -8.75 -17.48
CA ARG A 27 13.93 -10.14 -17.31
C ARG A 27 13.49 -11.09 -18.42
N GLY A 28 12.85 -10.58 -19.49
CA GLY A 28 12.39 -11.36 -20.64
C GLY A 28 11.07 -12.11 -20.43
N VAL A 29 10.31 -11.80 -19.35
CA VAL A 29 8.98 -12.38 -19.12
C VAL A 29 7.93 -11.58 -19.89
N ASP A 30 7.12 -12.23 -20.72
CA ASP A 30 5.97 -11.60 -21.36
C ASP A 30 4.85 -11.39 -20.35
N ALA A 31 4.70 -10.16 -19.86
CA ALA A 31 3.73 -9.79 -18.84
C ALA A 31 2.75 -8.74 -19.37
N SER A 32 1.46 -8.96 -19.14
CA SER A 32 0.38 -8.04 -19.50
C SER A 32 -0.49 -7.71 -18.30
N PHE A 33 -1.17 -6.54 -18.35
CA PHE A 33 -2.05 -6.06 -17.28
C PHE A 33 -3.48 -5.89 -17.76
N VAL A 34 -4.43 -6.40 -16.99
CA VAL A 34 -5.87 -6.27 -17.25
C VAL A 34 -6.56 -5.65 -16.04
N SER A 35 -7.32 -4.60 -16.28
CA SER A 35 -8.01 -3.85 -15.23
C SER A 35 -9.32 -3.24 -15.73
N HIS A 36 -10.11 -2.70 -14.81
CA HIS A 36 -11.21 -1.80 -15.17
C HIS A 36 -10.65 -0.44 -15.65
N PRO A 37 -11.28 0.20 -16.67
CA PRO A 37 -10.88 1.54 -17.06
C PRO A 37 -11.14 2.51 -15.92
N THR A 38 -10.13 3.31 -15.59
CA THR A 38 -10.21 4.43 -14.66
C THR A 38 -10.23 5.73 -15.45
N ALA A 39 -10.96 6.75 -14.98
CA ALA A 39 -10.95 8.06 -15.62
C ALA A 39 -9.49 8.60 -15.62
N GLY A 40 -9.00 9.01 -16.78
CA GLY A 40 -7.62 9.47 -16.95
C GLY A 40 -6.56 8.38 -17.12
N ALA A 41 -6.93 7.09 -17.15
CA ALA A 41 -5.97 6.02 -17.42
C ALA A 41 -5.38 6.18 -18.83
N VAL A 42 -4.12 6.58 -18.88
CA VAL A 42 -3.29 6.61 -20.10
C VAL A 42 -2.38 5.39 -20.01
N SER A 43 -2.33 4.58 -21.07
CA SER A 43 -1.38 3.48 -21.19
C SER A 43 0.04 4.03 -21.10
N ALA A 44 0.68 3.92 -19.94
CA ALA A 44 2.09 4.23 -19.81
C ALA A 44 2.89 3.09 -20.50
N GLY A 45 3.53 3.42 -21.62
CA GLY A 45 4.58 2.61 -22.20
C GLY A 45 4.16 1.28 -22.80
N GLY A 46 3.28 1.24 -23.82
CA GLY A 46 3.13 0.10 -24.73
C GLY A 46 2.61 -1.22 -24.13
N THR A 47 2.08 -1.19 -22.93
CA THR A 47 1.42 -2.31 -22.27
C THR A 47 0.06 -2.54 -22.91
N LEU A 48 -0.25 -3.75 -23.36
CA LEU A 48 -1.60 -4.16 -23.74
C LEU A 48 -2.49 -4.14 -22.47
N ASN A 49 -2.94 -2.96 -22.09
CA ASN A 49 -3.97 -2.84 -21.06
C ASN A 49 -5.30 -3.18 -21.70
N THR A 50 -5.72 -4.44 -21.59
CA THR A 50 -7.05 -4.83 -22.01
C THR A 50 -8.03 -4.31 -20.97
N TYR A 51 -8.59 -3.13 -21.20
CA TYR A 51 -9.60 -2.54 -20.32
C TYR A 51 -10.93 -3.25 -20.52
N VAL A 52 -11.47 -3.78 -19.45
CA VAL A 52 -12.84 -4.29 -19.40
C VAL A 52 -13.75 -3.11 -19.01
N PRO A 53 -14.68 -2.68 -19.88
CA PRO A 53 -15.46 -1.49 -19.62
C PRO A 53 -16.26 -1.59 -18.31
N ARG A 54 -16.04 -0.62 -17.41
CA ARG A 54 -16.90 -0.42 -16.25
C ARG A 54 -18.08 0.41 -16.69
N ARG A 55 -19.26 -0.17 -16.85
CA ARG A 55 -20.48 0.59 -17.07
C ARG A 55 -21.19 0.86 -15.74
N GLY A 56 -21.37 2.14 -15.44
CA GLY A 56 -22.37 2.67 -14.48
C GLY A 56 -22.09 2.42 -13.02
N SER A 57 -22.17 3.48 -12.27
CA SER A 57 -22.23 3.49 -10.82
C SER A 57 -23.32 2.58 -10.25
N GLY A 58 -22.99 1.77 -9.25
CA GLY A 58 -23.85 1.27 -8.17
C GLY A 58 -25.07 0.40 -8.50
N LEU A 59 -25.90 0.80 -9.44
CA LEU A 59 -27.20 0.16 -9.69
C LEU A 59 -27.12 -1.23 -10.35
N LEU A 60 -26.08 -1.52 -11.14
CA LEU A 60 -25.94 -2.83 -11.80
C LEU A 60 -25.39 -3.92 -10.87
N HIS A 61 -24.75 -3.53 -9.77
CA HIS A 61 -24.25 -4.50 -8.78
C HIS A 61 -25.27 -4.86 -7.70
N SER A 62 -26.36 -4.11 -7.58
CA SER A 62 -27.41 -4.35 -6.60
C SER A 62 -28.37 -5.46 -6.98
N SER A 63 -28.40 -5.91 -8.24
CA SER A 63 -29.24 -7.01 -8.69
C SER A 63 -28.43 -8.22 -9.16
N ARG A 64 -28.95 -9.43 -8.91
CA ARG A 64 -28.35 -10.69 -9.41
C ARG A 64 -28.16 -10.68 -10.93
N ALA A 65 -29.12 -10.16 -11.67
CA ALA A 65 -29.07 -10.05 -13.13
C ALA A 65 -27.97 -9.08 -13.59
N GLY A 66 -27.83 -7.94 -12.91
CA GLY A 66 -26.75 -6.98 -13.18
C GLY A 66 -25.36 -7.55 -12.93
N ALA A 67 -25.18 -8.32 -11.85
CA ALA A 67 -23.92 -8.99 -11.55
C ALA A 67 -23.55 -10.04 -12.61
N VAL A 68 -24.52 -10.83 -13.08
CA VAL A 68 -24.31 -11.82 -14.16
C VAL A 68 -23.91 -11.11 -15.46
N LEU A 69 -24.61 -10.05 -15.85
CA LEU A 69 -24.30 -9.30 -17.07
C LEU A 69 -22.88 -8.65 -17.01
N ALA A 70 -22.54 -8.07 -15.86
CA ALA A 70 -21.20 -7.53 -15.64
C ALA A 70 -20.14 -8.63 -15.70
N GLY A 71 -20.37 -9.76 -15.03
CA GLY A 71 -19.49 -10.92 -15.06
C GLY A 71 -19.24 -11.47 -16.45
N THR A 72 -20.31 -11.58 -17.28
CA THR A 72 -20.20 -12.05 -18.67
C THR A 72 -19.35 -11.11 -19.53
N ARG A 73 -19.51 -9.79 -19.38
CA ARG A 73 -18.69 -8.79 -20.11
C ARG A 73 -17.23 -8.83 -19.68
N ILE A 74 -16.97 -8.97 -18.38
CA ILE A 74 -15.62 -9.15 -17.84
C ILE A 74 -15.02 -10.43 -18.41
N ALA A 75 -15.75 -11.53 -18.42
CA ALA A 75 -15.27 -12.80 -18.95
C ALA A 75 -14.90 -12.72 -20.44
N MET A 76 -15.70 -12.04 -21.26
CA MET A 76 -15.37 -11.82 -22.67
C MET A 76 -14.08 -11.01 -22.84
N GLY A 77 -13.88 -9.95 -22.05
CA GLY A 77 -12.66 -9.13 -22.08
C GLY A 77 -11.43 -9.88 -21.62
N LEU A 78 -11.54 -10.74 -20.60
CA LEU A 78 -10.43 -11.53 -20.06
C LEU A 78 -10.06 -12.74 -20.92
N ARG A 79 -11.01 -13.23 -21.75
CA ARG A 79 -10.85 -14.48 -22.51
C ARG A 79 -9.61 -14.47 -23.42
N ALA A 80 -9.33 -13.36 -24.09
CA ALA A 80 -8.19 -13.23 -24.98
C ALA A 80 -6.86 -13.32 -24.22
N ALA A 81 -6.74 -12.56 -23.12
CA ALA A 81 -5.53 -12.55 -22.28
C ALA A 81 -5.27 -13.92 -21.65
N LEU A 82 -6.29 -14.57 -21.08
CA LEU A 82 -6.15 -15.87 -20.44
C LEU A 82 -5.96 -17.04 -21.43
N ARG A 83 -6.21 -16.83 -22.74
CA ARG A 83 -5.96 -17.87 -23.74
C ARG A 83 -4.49 -18.18 -23.93
N VAL A 84 -3.65 -17.20 -23.79
CA VAL A 84 -2.19 -17.29 -24.03
C VAL A 84 -1.38 -17.23 -22.74
N ALA A 85 -2.02 -17.06 -21.59
CA ALA A 85 -1.33 -16.94 -20.32
C ALA A 85 -0.97 -18.32 -19.74
N ASP A 86 0.29 -18.50 -19.40
CA ASP A 86 0.79 -19.66 -18.66
C ASP A 86 0.45 -19.56 -17.18
N LEU A 87 0.34 -18.33 -16.63
CA LEU A 87 0.04 -18.03 -15.24
C LEU A 87 -0.83 -16.78 -15.12
N ALA A 88 -1.80 -16.81 -14.21
CA ALA A 88 -2.64 -15.66 -13.85
C ALA A 88 -2.25 -15.12 -12.47
N HIS A 89 -1.76 -13.88 -12.40
CA HIS A 89 -1.52 -13.21 -11.12
C HIS A 89 -2.66 -12.24 -10.81
N LEU A 90 -3.38 -12.53 -9.74
CA LEU A 90 -4.54 -11.78 -9.25
C LEU A 90 -4.13 -10.81 -8.15
N HIS A 91 -4.66 -9.61 -8.15
CA HIS A 91 -4.32 -8.59 -7.18
C HIS A 91 -5.56 -8.11 -6.43
N SER A 92 -5.56 -8.24 -5.09
CA SER A 92 -6.63 -7.80 -4.19
C SER A 92 -7.96 -8.55 -4.43
N ASN A 93 -9.09 -7.88 -4.23
CA ASN A 93 -10.43 -8.41 -4.39
C ASN A 93 -11.23 -7.65 -5.46
N GLY A 94 -12.40 -8.16 -5.81
CA GLY A 94 -13.34 -7.52 -6.73
C GLY A 94 -13.81 -8.45 -7.84
N LEU A 95 -14.88 -8.07 -8.50
CA LEU A 95 -15.57 -8.91 -9.48
C LEU A 95 -14.65 -9.35 -10.63
N ILE A 96 -13.75 -8.48 -11.10
CA ILE A 96 -12.79 -8.82 -12.15
C ILE A 96 -11.83 -9.94 -11.70
N VAL A 97 -11.41 -9.91 -10.44
CA VAL A 97 -10.52 -10.90 -9.82
C VAL A 97 -11.26 -12.22 -9.66
N GLU A 98 -12.50 -12.21 -9.20
CA GLU A 98 -13.35 -13.40 -9.07
C GLU A 98 -13.58 -14.08 -10.42
N VAL A 99 -13.92 -13.30 -11.46
CA VAL A 99 -14.13 -13.82 -12.82
C VAL A 99 -12.82 -14.34 -13.42
N ALA A 100 -11.71 -13.64 -13.22
CA ALA A 100 -10.40 -14.09 -13.70
C ALA A 100 -9.98 -15.41 -13.05
N SER A 101 -10.15 -15.55 -11.73
CA SER A 101 -9.89 -16.80 -11.01
C SER A 101 -10.73 -17.96 -11.54
N LEU A 102 -12.04 -17.74 -11.75
CA LEU A 102 -12.93 -18.76 -12.28
C LEU A 102 -12.52 -19.22 -13.69
N LEU A 103 -12.20 -18.27 -14.57
CA LEU A 103 -11.74 -18.56 -15.93
C LEU A 103 -10.37 -19.26 -15.97
N ALA A 104 -9.43 -18.84 -15.13
CA ALA A 104 -8.13 -19.47 -15.00
C ALA A 104 -8.26 -20.93 -14.55
N ARG A 105 -9.09 -21.20 -13.53
CA ARG A 105 -9.38 -22.57 -13.07
C ARG A 105 -10.04 -23.43 -14.15
N TRP A 106 -11.01 -22.88 -14.88
CA TRP A 106 -11.67 -23.60 -15.97
C TRP A 106 -10.69 -23.98 -17.08
N ARG A 107 -9.65 -23.18 -17.31
CA ARG A 107 -8.59 -23.42 -18.29
C ARG A 107 -7.39 -24.18 -17.76
N THR A 108 -7.41 -24.54 -16.48
CA THR A 108 -6.26 -25.16 -15.79
C THR A 108 -4.99 -24.28 -15.80
N THR A 109 -5.16 -22.95 -15.96
CA THR A 109 -4.08 -21.97 -15.79
C THR A 109 -3.86 -21.74 -14.30
N PRO A 110 -2.64 -21.97 -13.77
CA PRO A 110 -2.39 -21.73 -12.35
C PRO A 110 -2.58 -20.26 -12.00
N GLY A 111 -3.22 -19.99 -10.87
CA GLY A 111 -3.49 -18.65 -10.37
C GLY A 111 -2.71 -18.36 -9.09
N ILE A 112 -2.07 -17.21 -9.03
CA ILE A 112 -1.45 -16.65 -7.82
C ILE A 112 -2.28 -15.45 -7.39
N ILE A 113 -2.37 -15.17 -6.07
CA ILE A 113 -3.03 -13.97 -5.58
C ILE A 113 -2.14 -13.19 -4.62
N THR A 114 -2.04 -11.86 -4.81
CA THR A 114 -1.43 -10.93 -3.84
C THR A 114 -2.49 -10.19 -3.04
N LEU A 115 -2.35 -10.18 -1.72
CA LEU A 115 -3.26 -9.62 -0.73
C LEU A 115 -2.58 -8.44 -0.01
N TYR A 116 -3.27 -7.29 0.05
CA TYR A 116 -2.67 -5.99 0.38
C TYR A 116 -3.02 -5.48 1.78
N GLY A 117 -4.22 -5.79 2.26
CA GLY A 117 -4.67 -5.31 3.57
C GLY A 117 -6.18 -5.21 3.67
N THR A 118 -6.80 -4.21 3.06
CA THR A 118 -8.26 -3.98 3.16
C THR A 118 -9.10 -5.15 2.65
N ASP A 119 -8.56 -5.93 1.73
CA ASP A 119 -9.12 -7.17 1.21
C ASP A 119 -9.23 -8.28 2.27
N ILE A 120 -8.40 -8.25 3.30
CA ILE A 120 -8.40 -9.21 4.40
C ILE A 120 -8.94 -8.59 5.70
N TRP A 121 -8.51 -7.37 6.07
CA TRP A 121 -8.94 -6.74 7.32
C TRP A 121 -10.45 -6.48 7.38
N HIS A 122 -11.10 -6.25 6.25
CA HIS A 122 -12.55 -6.08 6.12
C HIS A 122 -13.25 -7.32 5.58
N HIS A 123 -12.53 -8.48 5.55
CA HIS A 123 -13.09 -9.72 5.06
C HIS A 123 -14.06 -10.31 6.08
N ASP A 124 -15.29 -10.59 5.58
CA ASP A 124 -16.29 -11.43 6.27
C ASP A 124 -16.46 -12.70 5.46
N PRO A 125 -16.09 -13.88 5.97
CA PRO A 125 -16.16 -15.13 5.22
C PRO A 125 -17.55 -15.49 4.73
N VAL A 126 -18.60 -15.04 5.42
CA VAL A 126 -19.99 -15.29 5.05
C VAL A 126 -20.43 -14.37 3.91
N VAL A 127 -20.12 -13.08 4.04
CA VAL A 127 -20.49 -12.05 3.05
C VAL A 127 -19.62 -12.16 1.80
N HIS A 128 -18.33 -12.43 1.96
CA HIS A 128 -17.34 -12.45 0.88
C HIS A 128 -16.94 -13.87 0.45
N ARG A 129 -17.89 -14.83 0.49
CA ARG A 129 -17.64 -16.24 0.18
C ARG A 129 -16.90 -16.45 -1.15
N ARG A 130 -17.27 -15.71 -2.22
CA ARG A 130 -16.62 -15.83 -3.53
C ARG A 130 -15.15 -15.43 -3.48
N PHE A 131 -14.83 -14.39 -2.75
CA PHE A 131 -13.42 -13.99 -2.55
C PHE A 131 -12.66 -15.05 -1.73
N ALA A 132 -13.27 -15.64 -0.71
CA ALA A 132 -12.69 -16.78 0.00
C ALA A 132 -12.39 -17.96 -0.94
N GLU A 133 -13.30 -18.25 -1.88
CA GLU A 133 -13.11 -19.28 -2.92
C GLU A 133 -11.95 -18.93 -3.88
N VAL A 134 -11.73 -17.64 -4.19
CA VAL A 134 -10.56 -17.16 -4.97
C VAL A 134 -9.28 -17.40 -4.20
N VAL A 135 -9.23 -17.01 -2.93
CA VAL A 135 -8.05 -17.18 -2.06
C VAL A 135 -7.74 -18.67 -1.90
N THR A 136 -8.73 -19.50 -1.58
CA THR A 136 -8.56 -20.95 -1.42
C THR A 136 -8.13 -21.63 -2.72
N GLY A 137 -8.66 -21.19 -3.86
CA GLY A 137 -8.41 -21.80 -5.16
C GLY A 137 -7.12 -21.32 -5.87
N ALA A 138 -6.40 -20.36 -5.30
CA ALA A 138 -5.12 -19.96 -5.85
C ALA A 138 -4.06 -21.04 -5.64
N ALA A 139 -3.14 -21.21 -6.57
CA ALA A 139 -2.00 -22.11 -6.42
C ALA A 139 -1.01 -21.60 -5.36
N HIS A 140 -0.83 -20.27 -5.28
CA HIS A 140 -0.01 -19.63 -4.27
C HIS A 140 -0.62 -18.30 -3.80
N ARG A 141 -0.43 -17.93 -2.53
CA ARG A 141 -0.91 -16.70 -1.91
C ARG A 141 0.27 -15.86 -1.45
N ILE A 142 0.25 -14.57 -1.78
CA ILE A 142 1.30 -13.63 -1.39
C ILE A 142 0.66 -12.58 -0.49
N PHE A 143 1.25 -12.36 0.68
CA PHE A 143 0.80 -11.38 1.66
C PHE A 143 1.83 -10.27 1.82
N TYR A 144 1.39 -9.03 1.94
CA TYR A 144 2.28 -7.89 2.16
C TYR A 144 2.93 -7.86 3.54
N SER A 145 2.37 -8.59 4.51
CA SER A 145 2.94 -8.69 5.86
C SER A 145 2.58 -10.00 6.53
N ARG A 146 3.38 -10.39 7.51
CA ARG A 146 3.09 -11.52 8.40
C ARG A 146 1.84 -11.26 9.24
N ALA A 147 1.63 -9.99 9.63
CA ALA A 147 0.43 -9.57 10.34
C ALA A 147 -0.83 -9.88 9.54
N LEU A 148 -0.81 -9.57 8.23
CA LEU A 148 -1.93 -9.84 7.32
C LEU A 148 -2.16 -11.35 7.13
N LEU A 149 -1.10 -12.13 6.96
CA LEU A 149 -1.17 -13.60 6.85
C LEU A 149 -1.75 -14.21 8.14
N THR A 150 -1.29 -13.76 9.29
CA THR A 150 -1.80 -14.23 10.60
C THR A 150 -3.28 -13.91 10.75
N HIS A 151 -3.69 -12.70 10.36
CA HIS A 151 -5.10 -12.32 10.39
C HIS A 151 -5.95 -13.16 9.44
N ALA A 152 -5.50 -13.40 8.21
CA ALA A 152 -6.19 -14.27 7.25
C ALA A 152 -6.40 -15.70 7.80
N ARG A 153 -5.39 -16.25 8.48
CA ARG A 153 -5.52 -17.54 9.17
C ARG A 153 -6.55 -17.51 10.30
N SER A 154 -6.59 -16.42 11.08
CA SER A 154 -7.58 -16.27 12.16
C SER A 154 -9.02 -16.19 11.66
N LEU A 155 -9.22 -15.76 10.40
CA LEU A 155 -10.51 -15.78 9.72
C LEU A 155 -10.89 -17.16 9.15
N GLY A 156 -10.04 -18.18 9.31
CA GLY A 156 -10.26 -19.51 8.77
C GLY A 156 -10.04 -19.66 7.26
N LEU A 157 -9.37 -18.68 6.64
CA LEU A 157 -9.02 -18.78 5.21
C LEU A 157 -7.94 -19.86 5.00
N ALA A 158 -8.12 -20.70 3.99
CA ALA A 158 -7.09 -21.64 3.55
C ALA A 158 -6.03 -20.89 2.76
N VAL A 159 -4.93 -20.56 3.41
CA VAL A 159 -3.92 -19.66 2.86
C VAL A 159 -2.61 -20.34 2.45
N ASP A 160 -2.46 -21.62 2.71
CA ASP A 160 -1.25 -22.36 2.34
C ASP A 160 -1.39 -23.02 0.95
N PRO A 161 -0.34 -23.06 0.12
CA PRO A 161 0.97 -22.45 0.33
C PRO A 161 0.92 -20.92 0.24
N SER A 162 1.72 -20.26 1.07
CA SER A 162 1.81 -18.78 1.10
C SER A 162 3.22 -18.26 1.36
N THR A 163 3.49 -17.06 0.85
CA THR A 163 4.73 -16.32 1.09
C THR A 163 4.42 -14.89 1.51
N VAL A 164 5.26 -14.31 2.35
CA VAL A 164 5.21 -12.88 2.65
C VAL A 164 6.25 -12.17 1.78
N ILE A 165 5.77 -11.26 0.93
CA ILE A 165 6.61 -10.35 0.15
C ILE A 165 6.14 -8.94 0.47
N HIS A 166 6.98 -8.19 1.18
CA HIS A 166 6.67 -6.83 1.58
C HIS A 166 6.56 -5.90 0.37
N ALA A 167 5.75 -4.84 0.52
CA ALA A 167 5.60 -3.85 -0.53
C ALA A 167 6.93 -3.17 -0.85
N PRO A 168 7.31 -3.06 -2.13
CA PRO A 168 8.51 -2.35 -2.52
C PRO A 168 8.39 -0.85 -2.32
N VAL A 169 9.52 -0.20 -2.09
CA VAL A 169 9.68 1.25 -2.04
C VAL A 169 10.38 1.72 -3.31
N ALA A 170 9.75 2.62 -4.05
CA ALA A 170 10.30 3.14 -5.30
C ALA A 170 11.65 3.85 -5.08
N GLY A 171 12.55 3.77 -6.06
CA GLY A 171 13.91 4.33 -5.97
C GLY A 171 13.97 5.84 -5.78
N LEU A 172 12.89 6.56 -6.10
CA LEU A 172 12.78 8.01 -5.87
C LEU A 172 12.78 8.37 -4.37
N PHE A 173 12.30 7.48 -3.49
CA PHE A 173 12.41 7.66 -2.05
C PHE A 173 13.85 7.30 -1.63
N ARG A 174 14.65 8.30 -1.39
CA ARG A 174 16.07 8.20 -1.07
C ARG A 174 16.52 9.30 -0.14
N THR A 175 17.59 9.07 0.57
CA THR A 175 18.27 10.13 1.32
C THR A 175 18.91 11.14 0.38
N VAL A 176 19.04 12.36 0.84
CA VAL A 176 19.70 13.47 0.14
C VAL A 176 20.75 14.12 1.04
N SER A 177 21.61 14.96 0.48
CA SER A 177 22.54 15.79 1.27
C SER A 177 21.79 16.83 2.10
N ASP A 178 22.41 17.33 3.15
CA ASP A 178 21.84 18.42 3.96
C ASP A 178 21.59 19.69 3.13
N GLU A 179 22.48 19.98 2.18
CA GLU A 179 22.30 21.11 1.27
C GLU A 179 21.05 20.95 0.38
N GLU A 180 20.86 19.76 -0.24
CA GLU A 180 19.67 19.45 -1.03
C GLU A 180 18.40 19.49 -0.17
N ARG A 181 18.47 18.98 1.06
CA ARG A 181 17.36 19.05 2.02
C ARG A 181 16.96 20.49 2.35
N LEU A 182 17.94 21.36 2.64
CA LEU A 182 17.68 22.77 2.93
C LEU A 182 17.05 23.48 1.74
N LYS A 183 17.50 23.19 0.53
CA LYS A 183 16.91 23.71 -0.71
C LYS A 183 15.46 23.26 -0.86
N ILE A 184 15.17 21.97 -0.66
CA ILE A 184 13.81 21.42 -0.72
C ILE A 184 12.91 22.07 0.35
N ARG A 185 13.39 22.24 1.59
CA ARG A 185 12.63 22.92 2.64
C ARG A 185 12.29 24.37 2.25
N HIS A 186 13.24 25.07 1.67
CA HIS A 186 13.03 26.43 1.18
C HIS A 186 11.99 26.49 0.03
N GLU A 187 12.12 25.60 -0.96
CA GLU A 187 11.19 25.51 -2.09
C GLU A 187 9.75 25.15 -1.67
N LEU A 188 9.60 24.33 -0.64
CA LEU A 188 8.31 23.96 -0.08
C LEU A 188 7.77 24.98 0.93
N GLY A 189 8.54 26.04 1.25
CA GLY A 189 8.12 27.07 2.21
C GLY A 189 8.08 26.57 3.66
N VAL A 190 8.91 25.58 4.02
CA VAL A 190 9.01 25.08 5.39
C VAL A 190 9.63 26.15 6.29
N GLY A 191 8.94 26.46 7.39
CA GLY A 191 9.41 27.40 8.41
C GLY A 191 10.68 26.93 9.14
N PRO A 192 11.23 27.79 10.02
CA PRO A 192 12.47 27.49 10.74
C PRO A 192 12.33 26.41 11.82
N GLY A 193 11.10 26.10 12.23
CA GLY A 193 10.82 25.13 13.28
C GLY A 193 10.74 23.68 12.78
N PRO A 194 10.54 22.74 13.70
CA PRO A 194 10.33 21.34 13.37
C PRO A 194 9.10 21.11 12.47
N LEU A 195 9.26 20.26 11.48
CA LEU A 195 8.18 19.83 10.59
C LEU A 195 7.81 18.37 10.88
N LEU A 196 6.61 18.17 11.38
CA LEU A 196 5.97 16.87 11.48
C LEU A 196 5.21 16.59 10.17
N LEU A 197 5.32 15.38 9.66
CA LEU A 197 4.61 14.95 8.45
C LEU A 197 3.78 13.70 8.74
N THR A 198 2.57 13.66 8.20
CA THR A 198 1.78 12.43 8.13
C THR A 198 1.18 12.28 6.73
N VAL A 199 1.20 11.07 6.20
CA VAL A 199 0.75 10.76 4.83
C VAL A 199 -0.16 9.55 4.89
N LYS A 200 -1.47 9.78 4.77
CA LYS A 200 -2.47 8.72 4.71
C LYS A 200 -3.82 9.29 4.26
N ARG A 201 -4.69 8.45 3.72
CA ARG A 201 -6.08 8.81 3.46
C ARG A 201 -6.79 9.27 4.73
N LEU A 202 -7.59 10.34 4.66
CA LEU A 202 -8.33 10.90 5.78
C LEU A 202 -9.56 10.04 6.10
N HIS A 203 -9.32 8.94 6.80
CA HIS A 203 -10.29 7.91 7.17
C HIS A 203 -10.15 7.56 8.66
N GLU A 204 -11.16 7.01 9.29
CA GLU A 204 -11.20 6.68 10.74
C GLU A 204 -10.00 5.87 11.23
N VAL A 205 -9.54 4.89 10.42
CA VAL A 205 -8.40 4.04 10.78
C VAL A 205 -7.06 4.78 10.75
N ALA A 206 -7.01 6.00 10.24
CA ALA A 206 -5.77 6.77 10.16
C ALA A 206 -5.36 7.43 11.50
N GLY A 207 -6.30 7.59 12.46
CA GLY A 207 -6.00 8.09 13.79
C GLY A 207 -5.72 9.60 13.88
N TYR A 208 -6.11 10.37 12.88
CA TYR A 208 -5.88 11.82 12.83
C TYR A 208 -6.51 12.60 14.00
N PRO A 209 -7.73 12.28 14.48
CA PRO A 209 -8.29 12.98 15.62
C PRO A 209 -7.41 12.90 16.88
N ASP A 210 -6.77 11.74 17.10
CA ASP A 210 -5.88 11.52 18.23
C ASP A 210 -4.59 12.35 18.07
N LEU A 211 -4.00 12.40 16.85
CA LEU A 211 -2.83 13.23 16.57
C LEU A 211 -3.14 14.71 16.77
N LEU A 212 -4.26 15.20 16.24
CA LEU A 212 -4.65 16.61 16.39
C LEU A 212 -4.89 16.99 17.85
N SER A 213 -5.45 16.09 18.66
CA SER A 213 -5.67 16.34 20.10
C SER A 213 -4.35 16.49 20.90
N THR A 214 -3.24 15.94 20.40
CA THR A 214 -1.91 16.08 21.05
C THR A 214 -1.16 17.34 20.63
N MET A 215 -1.50 17.92 19.48
CA MET A 215 -0.79 19.07 18.91
C MET A 215 -0.74 20.31 19.80
N PRO A 216 -1.77 20.68 20.57
CA PRO A 216 -1.68 21.82 21.51
C PRO A 216 -0.52 21.67 22.48
N THR A 217 -0.32 20.47 23.04
CA THR A 217 0.78 20.19 23.98
C THR A 217 2.14 20.22 23.28
N ILE A 218 2.23 19.68 22.05
CA ILE A 218 3.45 19.70 21.25
C ILE A 218 3.84 21.14 20.91
N VAL A 219 2.90 21.96 20.45
CA VAL A 219 3.12 23.37 20.10
C VAL A 219 3.44 24.21 21.32
N ALA A 220 2.83 23.94 22.49
CA ALA A 220 3.18 24.62 23.72
C ALA A 220 4.65 24.40 24.11
N GLY A 221 5.18 23.20 23.90
CA GLY A 221 6.60 22.88 24.14
C GLY A 221 7.56 23.37 23.04
N SER A 222 7.07 23.52 21.81
CA SER A 222 7.85 23.97 20.65
C SER A 222 6.97 24.81 19.71
N PRO A 223 6.85 26.14 19.96
CA PRO A 223 5.86 27.00 19.28
C PRO A 223 6.00 27.12 17.75
N GLN A 224 7.17 26.80 17.22
CA GLN A 224 7.43 26.84 15.78
C GLN A 224 7.14 25.49 15.07
N THR A 225 6.71 24.47 15.81
CA THR A 225 6.38 23.16 15.23
C THR A 225 5.18 23.27 14.30
N THR A 226 5.32 22.71 13.12
CA THR A 226 4.23 22.57 12.14
C THR A 226 3.94 21.10 11.84
N LEU A 227 2.67 20.80 11.59
CA LEU A 227 2.22 19.49 11.13
C LEU A 227 1.66 19.62 9.70
N TRP A 228 2.21 18.87 8.79
CA TRP A 228 1.66 18.72 7.45
C TRP A 228 0.93 17.40 7.31
N ILE A 229 -0.31 17.47 6.82
CA ILE A 229 -1.17 16.33 6.58
C ILE A 229 -1.36 16.18 5.07
N VAL A 230 -0.81 15.09 4.51
CA VAL A 230 -0.94 14.74 3.09
C VAL A 230 -1.97 13.63 2.94
N GLY A 231 -2.95 13.86 2.10
CA GLY A 231 -4.01 12.92 1.77
C GLY A 231 -5.39 13.59 1.67
N GLU A 232 -6.34 12.85 1.14
CA GLU A 232 -7.74 13.22 1.04
C GLU A 232 -8.63 12.12 1.63
N GLY A 233 -9.86 12.45 1.98
CA GLY A 233 -10.83 11.49 2.50
C GLY A 233 -12.03 12.15 3.16
N GLU A 234 -12.96 11.33 3.59
CA GLU A 234 -14.25 11.74 4.14
C GLU A 234 -14.15 12.54 5.45
N LEU A 235 -13.07 12.37 6.20
CA LEU A 235 -12.87 13.12 7.47
C LEU A 235 -12.32 14.54 7.27
N ARG A 236 -12.03 14.98 6.04
CA ARG A 236 -11.39 16.28 5.79
C ARG A 236 -12.06 17.44 6.53
N ALA A 237 -13.35 17.62 6.34
CA ALA A 237 -14.10 18.72 6.94
C ALA A 237 -14.18 18.64 8.47
N GLU A 238 -14.25 17.44 9.02
CA GLU A 238 -14.26 17.21 10.47
C GLU A 238 -12.91 17.56 11.09
N LEU A 239 -11.81 17.12 10.47
CA LEU A 239 -10.46 17.41 10.95
C LEU A 239 -10.12 18.90 10.85
N GLU A 240 -10.54 19.60 9.80
CA GLU A 240 -10.38 21.06 9.68
C GLU A 240 -11.14 21.81 10.79
N ARG A 241 -12.35 21.36 11.12
CA ARG A 241 -13.11 21.90 12.25
C ARG A 241 -12.37 21.67 13.56
N GLN A 242 -11.86 20.47 13.81
CA GLN A 242 -11.07 20.15 15.01
C GLN A 242 -9.82 21.04 15.12
N VAL A 243 -9.12 21.29 14.02
CA VAL A 243 -7.96 22.20 13.96
C VAL A 243 -8.37 23.62 14.37
N ALA A 244 -9.52 24.10 13.90
CA ALA A 244 -10.03 25.44 14.27
C ALA A 244 -10.42 25.51 15.75
N GLU A 245 -11.15 24.52 16.27
CA GLU A 245 -11.54 24.41 17.68
C GLU A 245 -10.35 24.36 18.63
N LEU A 246 -9.27 23.67 18.23
CA LEU A 246 -8.01 23.58 18.97
C LEU A 246 -7.07 24.77 18.75
N GLN A 247 -7.48 25.78 17.96
CA GLN A 247 -6.69 26.97 17.62
C GLN A 247 -5.35 26.67 16.93
N LEU A 248 -5.30 25.59 16.13
CA LEU A 248 -4.09 25.07 15.47
C LEU A 248 -3.93 25.52 14.02
N THR A 249 -4.72 26.47 13.53
CA THR A 249 -4.74 26.89 12.12
C THR A 249 -3.40 27.42 11.59
N ARG A 250 -2.50 27.87 12.49
CA ARG A 250 -1.14 28.31 12.13
C ARG A 250 -0.13 27.18 12.16
N SER A 251 -0.42 26.08 12.84
CA SER A 251 0.50 24.96 13.10
C SER A 251 0.16 23.71 12.31
N VAL A 252 -1.06 23.60 11.76
CA VAL A 252 -1.51 22.42 11.00
C VAL A 252 -1.92 22.83 9.59
N GLN A 253 -1.37 22.15 8.59
CA GLN A 253 -1.69 22.37 7.19
C GLN A 253 -2.13 21.07 6.54
N PHE A 254 -3.27 21.13 5.85
CA PHE A 254 -3.74 20.05 5.00
C PHE A 254 -3.30 20.31 3.55
N LEU A 255 -2.43 19.48 3.02
CA LEU A 255 -1.84 19.66 1.70
C LEU A 255 -2.65 18.98 0.57
N GLY A 256 -3.70 18.23 0.95
CA GLY A 256 -4.43 17.44 -0.03
C GLY A 256 -3.62 16.26 -0.56
N GLN A 257 -4.00 15.75 -1.72
CA GLN A 257 -3.30 14.67 -2.37
C GLN A 257 -2.07 15.21 -3.11
N ILE A 258 -0.90 14.65 -2.82
CA ILE A 258 0.37 14.94 -3.49
C ILE A 258 0.68 13.80 -4.47
N ASP A 259 1.17 14.16 -5.66
CA ASP A 259 1.64 13.19 -6.64
C ASP A 259 2.81 12.38 -6.07
N ASN A 260 2.77 11.05 -6.24
CA ASN A 260 3.84 10.15 -5.79
C ASN A 260 5.23 10.57 -6.29
N ALA A 261 5.32 11.10 -7.51
CA ALA A 261 6.59 11.60 -8.06
C ALA A 261 7.19 12.77 -7.28
N ARG A 262 6.39 13.48 -6.49
CA ARG A 262 6.82 14.62 -5.67
C ARG A 262 6.81 14.33 -4.17
N LEU A 263 6.16 13.26 -3.74
CA LEU A 263 5.91 12.95 -2.32
C LEU A 263 7.23 12.78 -1.53
N TRP A 264 8.28 12.26 -2.17
CA TRP A 264 9.59 12.09 -1.55
C TRP A 264 10.18 13.42 -1.02
N GLN A 265 9.90 14.56 -1.67
CA GLN A 265 10.38 15.88 -1.22
C GLN A 265 9.78 16.26 0.14
N TYR A 266 8.54 15.88 0.40
CA TYR A 266 7.86 16.14 1.67
C TYR A 266 8.44 15.28 2.79
N TYR A 267 8.72 14.01 2.51
CA TYR A 267 9.43 13.16 3.47
C TYR A 267 10.83 13.70 3.77
N VAL A 268 11.61 14.06 2.75
CA VAL A 268 12.95 14.66 2.93
C VAL A 268 12.90 15.93 3.75
N ALA A 269 11.92 16.79 3.53
CA ALA A 269 11.75 18.07 4.23
C ALA A 269 11.39 17.88 5.71
N ALA A 270 10.67 16.81 6.06
CA ALA A 270 10.19 16.55 7.40
C ALA A 270 11.35 16.23 8.38
N ASP A 271 11.15 16.61 9.63
CA ASP A 271 12.03 16.25 10.75
C ASP A 271 11.58 14.94 11.40
N LEU A 272 10.27 14.68 11.40
CA LEU A 272 9.66 13.48 11.95
C LEU A 272 8.44 13.08 11.15
N PHE A 273 8.33 11.80 10.82
CA PHE A 273 7.11 11.22 10.26
C PHE A 273 6.25 10.61 11.37
N VAL A 274 4.96 10.93 11.42
CA VAL A 274 4.03 10.44 12.44
C VAL A 274 2.95 9.60 11.78
N LEU A 275 2.80 8.34 12.19
CA LEU A 275 1.77 7.42 11.71
C LEU A 275 0.85 6.98 12.86
N PRO A 276 -0.23 7.73 13.15
CA PRO A 276 -1.10 7.47 14.29
C PRO A 276 -2.19 6.42 14.00
N SER A 277 -1.96 5.53 13.06
CA SER A 277 -2.94 4.58 12.55
C SER A 277 -3.52 3.67 13.63
N ARG A 278 -4.83 3.52 13.65
CA ARG A 278 -5.54 2.54 14.49
C ARG A 278 -5.47 1.14 13.90
N LEU A 279 -5.32 1.07 12.58
CA LEU A 279 -5.14 -0.17 11.84
C LEU A 279 -4.11 0.06 10.72
N GLU A 280 -3.08 -0.78 10.69
CA GLU A 280 -2.08 -0.81 9.65
C GLU A 280 -1.69 -2.25 9.31
N SER A 281 -1.74 -2.59 8.03
CA SER A 281 -1.37 -3.92 7.54
C SER A 281 0.13 -4.08 7.37
N TRP A 282 0.80 -3.02 6.88
CA TRP A 282 2.23 -2.98 6.63
C TRP A 282 2.81 -1.59 6.95
N GLY A 283 2.22 -0.52 6.42
CA GLY A 283 2.71 0.84 6.65
C GLY A 283 3.83 1.25 5.69
N SER A 284 3.65 1.04 4.39
CA SER A 284 4.61 1.43 3.35
C SER A 284 5.09 2.88 3.49
N VAL A 285 4.21 3.79 3.91
CA VAL A 285 4.53 5.20 4.14
C VAL A 285 5.60 5.40 5.22
N SER A 286 5.71 4.50 6.21
CA SER A 286 6.81 4.52 7.19
C SER A 286 8.13 4.19 6.53
N ILE A 287 8.15 3.20 5.63
CA ILE A 287 9.37 2.81 4.92
C ILE A 287 9.77 3.88 3.90
N GLU A 288 8.82 4.55 3.27
CA GLU A 288 9.06 5.71 2.41
C GLU A 288 9.74 6.85 3.18
N ALA A 289 9.25 7.15 4.40
CA ALA A 289 9.85 8.14 5.29
C ALA A 289 11.29 7.75 5.68
N LEU A 290 11.50 6.51 6.13
CA LEU A 290 12.82 5.97 6.49
C LEU A 290 13.78 5.99 5.30
N ALA A 291 13.31 5.64 4.10
CA ALA A 291 14.10 5.71 2.86
C ALA A 291 14.54 7.13 2.51
N CYS A 292 13.71 8.12 2.83
CA CYS A 292 14.06 9.54 2.69
C CYS A 292 14.91 10.08 3.84
N GLY A 293 15.32 9.23 4.78
CA GLY A 293 16.12 9.60 5.94
C GLY A 293 15.32 10.19 7.10
N THR A 294 14.00 10.09 7.11
CA THR A 294 13.13 10.69 8.13
C THR A 294 12.72 9.65 9.15
N PRO A 295 13.05 9.85 10.45
CA PRO A 295 12.67 8.94 11.52
C PRO A 295 11.15 8.90 11.70
N VAL A 296 10.66 7.81 12.29
CA VAL A 296 9.23 7.51 12.38
C VAL A 296 8.78 7.34 13.81
N VAL A 297 7.66 7.97 14.16
CA VAL A 297 6.85 7.65 15.34
C VAL A 297 5.53 7.04 14.87
N ALA A 298 5.23 5.81 15.27
CA ALA A 298 4.01 5.13 14.85
C ALA A 298 3.30 4.42 16.01
N SER A 299 2.00 4.25 15.87
CA SER A 299 1.23 3.40 16.79
C SER A 299 1.66 1.93 16.67
N ASN A 300 1.56 1.18 17.76
CA ASN A 300 1.93 -0.23 17.87
C ASN A 300 0.93 -1.19 17.19
N THR A 301 0.49 -0.86 15.98
CA THR A 301 -0.29 -1.80 15.16
C THR A 301 0.57 -2.99 14.72
N ALA A 302 -0.07 -4.10 14.34
CA ALA A 302 0.66 -5.29 13.92
C ALA A 302 1.59 -5.03 12.72
N GLY A 303 1.15 -4.21 11.74
CA GLY A 303 2.00 -3.82 10.61
C GLY A 303 3.16 -2.90 11.03
N SER A 304 2.91 -1.92 11.90
CA SER A 304 3.96 -1.03 12.41
C SER A 304 5.00 -1.79 13.23
N MET A 305 4.60 -2.76 14.05
CA MET A 305 5.52 -3.63 14.81
C MET A 305 6.40 -4.47 13.86
N GLU A 306 5.83 -4.96 12.76
CA GLU A 306 6.59 -5.71 11.75
C GLU A 306 7.61 -4.81 11.05
N VAL A 307 7.24 -3.57 10.66
CA VAL A 307 8.19 -2.60 10.07
C VAL A 307 9.29 -2.25 11.08
N GLN A 308 8.93 -1.95 12.32
CA GLN A 308 9.88 -1.58 13.37
C GLN A 308 10.91 -2.71 13.63
N SER A 309 10.56 -3.98 13.43
CA SER A 309 11.51 -5.08 13.57
C SER A 309 12.67 -5.04 12.56
N PHE A 310 12.51 -4.34 11.43
CA PHE A 310 13.57 -4.09 10.46
C PHE A 310 14.34 -2.79 10.74
N PHE A 311 13.74 -1.84 11.46
CA PHE A 311 14.27 -0.49 11.70
C PHE A 311 14.17 -0.09 13.18
N PRO A 312 14.77 -0.87 14.10
CA PRO A 312 14.57 -0.70 15.55
C PRO A 312 15.11 0.61 16.10
N HIS A 313 16.07 1.23 15.40
CA HIS A 313 16.72 2.47 15.83
C HIS A 313 16.08 3.74 15.28
N ASP A 314 15.40 3.63 14.13
CA ASP A 314 14.84 4.78 13.40
C ASP A 314 13.31 4.85 13.47
N MET A 315 12.68 3.86 14.13
CA MET A 315 11.23 3.81 14.30
C MET A 315 10.86 3.57 15.77
N THR A 316 10.18 4.55 16.35
CA THR A 316 9.63 4.49 17.71
C THR A 316 8.16 4.11 17.68
N LEU A 317 7.78 3.10 18.45
CA LEU A 317 6.37 2.73 18.62
C LEU A 317 5.81 3.29 19.93
N TYR A 318 4.54 3.69 19.88
CA TYR A 318 3.77 4.08 21.06
C TYR A 318 2.48 3.25 21.17
N ASP A 319 1.89 3.18 22.37
CA ASP A 319 0.59 2.53 22.55
C ASP A 319 -0.52 3.37 21.89
N GLY A 320 -1.02 2.90 20.75
CA GLY A 320 -2.04 3.57 19.95
C GLY A 320 -3.40 3.75 20.65
N ARG A 321 -3.61 3.14 21.82
CA ARG A 321 -4.79 3.33 22.68
C ARG A 321 -4.63 4.48 23.67
N ASN A 322 -3.43 5.06 23.76
CA ASN A 322 -3.11 6.12 24.71
C ASN A 322 -2.63 7.39 23.99
N PRO A 323 -3.47 8.42 23.84
CA PRO A 323 -3.06 9.67 23.20
C PRO A 323 -1.87 10.37 23.91
N ASN A 324 -1.74 10.22 25.22
CA ASN A 324 -0.59 10.77 25.96
C ASN A 324 0.72 10.08 25.55
N ALA A 325 0.69 8.78 25.19
CA ALA A 325 1.86 8.08 24.70
C ALA A 325 2.31 8.60 23.33
N LEU A 326 1.39 8.99 22.44
CA LEU A 326 1.70 9.65 21.18
C LEU A 326 2.43 10.98 21.43
N CYS A 327 1.87 11.84 22.31
CA CYS A 327 2.48 13.12 22.65
C CYS A 327 3.91 12.94 23.19
N ALA A 328 4.08 12.03 24.15
CA ALA A 328 5.37 11.74 24.76
C ALA A 328 6.40 11.20 23.73
N ALA A 329 5.99 10.31 22.84
CA ALA A 329 6.85 9.76 21.80
C ALA A 329 7.32 10.84 20.80
N VAL A 330 6.42 11.71 20.36
CA VAL A 330 6.76 12.83 19.47
C VAL A 330 7.70 13.82 20.16
N GLN A 331 7.38 14.22 21.39
CA GLN A 331 8.25 15.14 22.16
C GLN A 331 9.63 14.53 22.40
N SER A 332 9.72 13.26 22.77
CA SER A 332 11.00 12.57 22.97
C SER A 332 11.84 12.55 21.69
N ALA A 333 11.22 12.24 20.54
CA ALA A 333 11.90 12.26 19.26
C ALA A 333 12.40 13.67 18.89
N MET A 334 11.59 14.70 19.15
CA MET A 334 11.98 16.10 18.89
C MET A 334 13.11 16.58 19.80
N VAL A 335 13.11 16.22 21.08
CA VAL A 335 14.15 16.60 22.05
C VAL A 335 15.50 15.93 21.70
N SER A 336 15.47 14.70 21.21
CA SER A 336 16.69 14.02 20.73
C SER A 336 17.24 14.60 19.42
N GLY A 337 16.59 15.62 18.85
CA GLY A 337 16.94 16.23 17.57
C GLY A 337 16.51 15.42 16.36
N ALA A 338 15.69 14.38 16.56
CA ALA A 338 15.20 13.47 15.50
C ALA A 338 16.28 13.20 14.44
N PRO A 339 17.39 12.50 14.80
CA PRO A 339 18.51 12.31 13.88
C PRO A 339 18.03 11.61 12.62
N ARG A 340 18.59 12.00 11.48
CA ARG A 340 18.29 11.35 10.19
C ARG A 340 18.68 9.88 10.26
N THR A 341 17.93 9.03 9.53
CA THR A 341 18.20 7.59 9.51
C THR A 341 19.61 7.28 9.01
N GLY A 342 20.21 6.26 9.59
CA GLY A 342 21.60 5.90 9.31
C GLY A 342 21.79 5.01 8.08
N SER A 343 23.06 4.65 7.83
CA SER A 343 23.47 3.77 6.73
C SER A 343 22.90 2.35 6.86
N GLU A 344 22.64 1.87 8.07
CA GLU A 344 22.02 0.56 8.32
C GLU A 344 20.58 0.51 7.74
N THR A 345 19.78 1.55 7.99
CA THR A 345 18.45 1.68 7.42
C THR A 345 18.49 1.74 5.90
N ALA A 346 19.39 2.53 5.33
CA ALA A 346 19.57 2.61 3.88
C ALA A 346 19.93 1.22 3.29
N SER A 347 20.87 0.51 3.91
CA SER A 347 21.30 -0.83 3.48
C SER A 347 20.16 -1.86 3.57
N THR A 348 19.37 -1.80 4.64
CA THR A 348 18.21 -2.68 4.83
C THR A 348 17.16 -2.44 3.74
N ILE A 349 16.90 -1.16 3.38
CA ILE A 349 15.96 -0.79 2.33
C ILE A 349 16.45 -1.29 0.97
N GLU A 350 17.73 -1.06 0.63
CA GLU A 350 18.30 -1.55 -0.63
C GLU A 350 18.23 -3.06 -0.76
N ALA A 351 18.55 -3.79 0.30
CA ALA A 351 18.58 -5.25 0.27
C ALA A 351 17.21 -5.91 0.23
N ARG A 352 16.18 -5.29 0.85
CA ARG A 352 14.90 -5.98 1.11
C ARG A 352 13.68 -5.33 0.47
N PHE A 353 13.70 -4.01 0.27
CA PHE A 353 12.48 -3.26 -0.07
C PHE A 353 12.57 -2.54 -1.42
N ARG A 354 13.64 -2.70 -2.18
CA ARG A 354 13.69 -2.19 -3.55
C ARG A 354 12.90 -3.07 -4.52
N PRO A 355 12.38 -2.49 -5.60
CA PRO A 355 11.63 -3.22 -6.62
C PRO A 355 12.34 -4.47 -7.12
N SER A 356 13.63 -4.38 -7.44
CA SER A 356 14.43 -5.49 -7.94
C SER A 356 14.50 -6.68 -6.99
N SER A 357 14.61 -6.42 -5.67
CA SER A 357 14.63 -7.46 -4.64
C SER A 357 13.27 -8.14 -4.49
N CYS A 358 12.19 -7.34 -4.48
CA CYS A 358 10.83 -7.86 -4.39
C CYS A 358 10.46 -8.69 -5.62
N VAL A 359 10.78 -8.22 -6.83
CA VAL A 359 10.46 -8.91 -8.08
C VAL A 359 11.20 -10.24 -8.18
N ALA A 360 12.43 -10.35 -7.69
CA ALA A 360 13.13 -11.63 -7.63
C ALA A 360 12.31 -12.70 -6.87
N ALA A 361 11.76 -12.34 -5.70
CA ALA A 361 10.91 -13.25 -4.93
C ALA A 361 9.60 -13.61 -5.64
N TYR A 362 8.97 -12.66 -6.35
CA TYR A 362 7.81 -12.96 -7.18
C TYR A 362 8.16 -13.90 -8.33
N HIS A 363 9.29 -13.71 -8.99
CA HIS A 363 9.75 -14.53 -10.10
C HIS A 363 9.99 -16.00 -9.67
N GLU A 364 10.62 -16.21 -8.52
CA GLU A 364 10.81 -17.55 -7.94
C GLU A 364 9.47 -18.28 -7.72
N ILE A 365 8.46 -17.56 -7.18
CA ILE A 365 7.12 -18.13 -6.98
C ILE A 365 6.47 -18.48 -8.33
N TYR A 366 6.62 -17.63 -9.34
CA TYR A 366 6.08 -17.92 -10.67
C TYR A 366 6.68 -19.17 -11.26
N GLU A 367 8.01 -19.31 -11.24
CA GLU A 367 8.71 -20.48 -11.74
C GLU A 367 8.32 -21.75 -10.98
N GLN A 368 8.24 -21.69 -9.64
CA GLN A 368 7.82 -22.81 -8.82
C GLN A 368 6.39 -23.24 -9.18
N THR A 369 5.46 -22.28 -9.24
CA THR A 369 4.05 -22.56 -9.55
C THR A 369 3.88 -23.16 -10.93
N LEU A 370 4.65 -22.70 -11.92
CA LEU A 370 4.63 -23.27 -13.27
C LEU A 370 5.20 -24.68 -13.31
N ARG A 371 6.31 -24.96 -12.62
CA ARG A 371 6.88 -26.30 -12.50
C ARG A 371 5.89 -27.29 -11.89
N GLU A 372 5.29 -26.95 -10.75
CA GLU A 372 4.29 -27.77 -10.06
C GLU A 372 3.07 -28.06 -10.94
N ALA A 373 2.59 -27.04 -11.69
CA ALA A 373 1.48 -27.20 -12.61
C ALA A 373 1.83 -28.10 -13.82
N PHE A 374 3.06 -28.08 -14.29
CA PHE A 374 3.55 -28.95 -15.37
C PHE A 374 3.67 -30.41 -14.89
N ASP A 375 4.29 -30.63 -13.73
CA ASP A 375 4.50 -31.96 -13.18
C ASP A 375 3.17 -32.66 -12.86
N SER A 376 2.19 -31.91 -12.36
CA SER A 376 0.85 -32.42 -12.11
C SER A 376 0.13 -32.86 -13.38
N ARG A 377 0.38 -32.23 -14.53
CA ARG A 377 -0.17 -32.64 -15.84
C ARG A 377 0.54 -33.86 -16.42
N SER A 378 1.84 -33.96 -16.18
CA SER A 378 2.66 -35.09 -16.69
C SER A 378 2.38 -36.39 -15.95
N SER A 379 1.88 -36.35 -14.73
CA SER A 379 1.54 -37.54 -13.93
C SER A 379 0.23 -38.24 -14.35
N TRP A 380 -0.49 -37.68 -15.33
CA TRP A 380 -1.74 -38.27 -15.89
C TRP A 380 -1.50 -39.09 -17.16
N PHE A 381 -0.26 -39.15 -17.64
CA PHE A 381 0.18 -39.99 -18.78
C PHE A 381 1.17 -41.05 -18.28
#